data_eb409c42c83b89fc93860a59e77405e3
#
_entry.id   eb409c42c83b89fc93860a59e77405e3
#
_cell.length_a   1.000
_cell.length_b   1.000
_cell.length_c   1.000
_cell.angle_alpha   90.00
_cell.angle_beta   90.00
_cell.angle_gamma   90.00
#
_symmetry.space_group_name_H-M   'P 1'
#
loop_
_entity.id
_entity.type
_entity.pdbx_description
1 polymer ?
#
loop_
_entity_poly.entity_id
_entity_poly.type
_entity_poly.pdbx_seq_one_letter_code
_entity_poly.pdbx_strand_id
1 'polypeptide(L)'
;MAGSNKSGLVGAAARARQRAVAPYSRFKVGAAFLTRSGEIITGANVESASYGLTCCAERVALFNALTNGKKDFVALAVVARAPGGPMPCGACRQLLAEYAPKATVWVADSRALTVVREFTVAQLLPGAFLAVPGDSD
;
A
#
# COMPACT_ATOMS: atom_id res chain seq x y z
N MET A 1 -6.91 16.16 10.60
CA MET A 1 -6.53 17.05 9.53
C MET A 1 -5.72 16.33 8.49
N ALA A 2 -5.97 16.61 7.21
CA ALA A 2 -5.36 15.88 6.11
C ALA A 2 -3.83 15.90 6.16
N GLY A 3 -3.22 17.06 6.44
CA GLY A 3 -1.76 17.19 6.48
C GLY A 3 -1.10 16.36 7.58
N SER A 4 -1.69 16.35 8.78
CA SER A 4 -1.12 15.57 9.88
C SER A 4 -1.35 14.07 9.65
N ASN A 5 -2.50 13.67 9.09
CA ASN A 5 -2.76 12.28 8.73
C ASN A 5 -1.76 11.79 7.68
N LYS A 6 -1.49 12.61 6.67
CA LYS A 6 -0.54 12.26 5.62
C LYS A 6 0.86 12.07 6.20
N SER A 7 1.35 13.03 6.96
CA SER A 7 2.68 12.95 7.58
C SER A 7 2.79 11.75 8.51
N GLY A 8 1.78 11.52 9.34
CA GLY A 8 1.76 10.40 10.28
C GLY A 8 1.74 9.06 9.56
N LEU A 9 0.97 8.95 8.49
CA LEU A 9 0.85 7.70 7.74
C LEU A 9 2.14 7.41 6.96
N VAL A 10 2.72 8.41 6.32
CA VAL A 10 4.01 8.28 5.63
C VAL A 10 5.09 7.87 6.62
N GLY A 11 5.10 8.46 7.81
CA GLY A 11 6.03 8.09 8.89
C GLY A 11 5.85 6.64 9.34
N ALA A 12 4.61 6.18 9.46
CA ALA A 12 4.32 4.79 9.82
C ALA A 12 4.83 3.82 8.74
N ALA A 13 4.63 4.14 7.48
CA ALA A 13 5.14 3.34 6.36
C ALA A 13 6.67 3.31 6.37
N ALA A 14 7.31 4.44 6.64
CA ALA A 14 8.77 4.51 6.72
C ALA A 14 9.32 3.63 7.84
N ARG A 15 8.65 3.60 8.98
CA ARG A 15 9.05 2.73 10.10
C ARG A 15 8.81 1.26 9.76
N ALA A 16 7.68 0.94 9.13
CA ALA A 16 7.37 -0.44 8.72
C ALA A 16 8.43 -0.99 7.76
N ARG A 17 8.98 -0.16 6.91
CA ARG A 17 10.03 -0.52 5.95
C ARG A 17 11.21 -1.22 6.65
N GLN A 18 11.51 -0.87 7.89
CA GLN A 18 12.61 -1.48 8.64
C GLN A 18 12.38 -2.97 8.92
N ARG A 19 11.14 -3.44 8.82
CA ARG A 19 10.79 -4.84 9.05
C ARG A 19 10.78 -5.68 7.78
N ALA A 20 11.09 -5.09 6.62
CA ALA A 20 11.10 -5.80 5.35
C ALA A 20 12.12 -6.94 5.37
N VAL A 21 11.75 -8.05 4.72
CA VAL A 21 12.61 -9.21 4.56
C VAL A 21 12.92 -9.30 3.06
N ALA A 22 14.02 -8.65 2.65
CA ALA A 22 14.38 -8.50 1.24
C ALA A 22 15.82 -8.97 0.98
N PRO A 23 16.13 -10.27 1.22
CA PRO A 23 17.51 -10.77 1.11
C PRO A 23 18.01 -10.86 -0.33
N TYR A 24 17.10 -10.86 -1.31
CA TYR A 24 17.45 -11.03 -2.72
C TYR A 24 17.65 -9.70 -3.43
N SER A 25 16.63 -8.81 -3.38
CA SER A 25 16.71 -7.52 -4.06
C SER A 25 17.34 -6.43 -3.20
N ARG A 26 17.27 -6.57 -1.88
CA ARG A 26 17.61 -5.55 -0.88
C ARG A 26 16.75 -4.30 -1.02
N PHE A 27 15.66 -4.38 -1.77
CA PHE A 27 14.71 -3.30 -1.95
C PHE A 27 13.61 -3.41 -0.91
N LYS A 28 13.75 -2.64 0.17
CA LYS A 28 12.82 -2.65 1.30
C LYS A 28 11.72 -1.64 1.08
N VAL A 29 10.48 -2.08 1.25
CA VAL A 29 9.29 -1.26 1.09
C VAL A 29 8.45 -1.36 2.36
N GLY A 30 7.92 -0.24 2.81
CA GLY A 30 6.95 -0.19 3.88
C GLY A 30 5.64 0.41 3.40
N ALA A 31 4.54 -0.08 3.96
CA ALA A 31 3.21 0.40 3.63
C ALA A 31 2.38 0.57 4.88
N ALA A 32 1.45 1.52 4.86
CA ALA A 32 0.55 1.77 5.98
C ALA A 32 -0.82 2.20 5.45
N PHE A 33 -1.87 1.49 5.88
CA PHE A 33 -3.25 1.87 5.62
C PHE A 33 -3.81 2.67 6.78
N LEU A 34 -4.65 3.65 6.47
CA LEU A 34 -5.41 4.40 7.45
C LEU A 34 -6.90 4.09 7.25
N THR A 35 -7.56 3.64 8.30
CA THR A 35 -9.01 3.44 8.28
C THR A 35 -9.73 4.74 8.58
N ARG A 36 -11.02 4.78 8.26
CA ARG A 36 -11.89 5.93 8.58
C ARG A 36 -11.92 6.21 10.09
N SER A 37 -11.83 5.17 10.91
CA SER A 37 -11.83 5.30 12.37
C SER A 37 -10.48 5.73 12.94
N GLY A 38 -9.45 5.89 12.11
CA GLY A 38 -8.15 6.40 12.53
C GLY A 38 -7.12 5.33 12.88
N GLU A 39 -7.43 4.06 12.61
CA GLU A 39 -6.47 2.98 12.85
C GLU A 39 -5.44 2.92 11.73
N ILE A 40 -4.20 2.60 12.09
CA ILE A 40 -3.10 2.44 11.15
C ILE A 40 -2.65 0.99 11.17
N ILE A 41 -2.66 0.34 10.00
CA ILE A 41 -2.22 -1.04 9.82
C ILE A 41 -1.06 -1.05 8.84
N THR A 42 0.06 -1.63 9.24
CA THR A 42 1.29 -1.58 8.46
C THR A 42 1.67 -2.94 7.89
N GLY A 43 2.55 -2.90 6.90
CA GLY A 43 3.17 -4.08 6.32
C GLY A 43 4.49 -3.71 5.66
N ALA A 44 5.31 -4.72 5.44
CA ALA A 44 6.57 -4.59 4.74
C ALA A 44 6.72 -5.78 3.80
N ASN A 45 7.53 -5.65 2.73
CA ASN A 45 7.66 -6.70 1.76
C ASN A 45 8.44 -7.88 2.31
N VAL A 46 8.06 -9.08 1.86
CA VAL A 46 8.72 -10.34 2.21
C VAL A 46 9.04 -11.07 0.91
N GLU A 47 10.30 -11.36 0.70
CA GLU A 47 10.78 -12.01 -0.53
C GLU A 47 11.00 -13.48 -0.36
N SER A 48 10.81 -14.22 -1.44
CA SER A 48 11.12 -15.64 -1.55
C SER A 48 12.06 -15.87 -2.73
N ALA A 49 12.90 -16.88 -2.63
CA ALA A 49 13.68 -17.38 -3.76
C ALA A 49 12.77 -17.82 -4.90
N SER A 50 11.58 -18.31 -4.58
CA SER A 50 10.50 -18.52 -5.54
C SER A 50 9.76 -17.19 -5.73
N TYR A 51 10.11 -16.47 -6.78
CA TYR A 51 9.68 -15.09 -6.97
C TYR A 51 8.16 -14.91 -6.93
N GLY A 52 7.40 -15.91 -7.39
CA GLY A 52 5.94 -15.85 -7.34
C GLY A 52 5.36 -15.81 -5.93
N LEU A 53 6.14 -16.20 -4.92
CA LEU A 53 5.71 -16.16 -3.52
C LEU A 53 6.07 -14.85 -2.82
N THR A 54 6.88 -14.00 -3.44
CA THR A 54 7.22 -12.69 -2.89
C THR A 54 5.95 -11.85 -2.72
N CYS A 55 5.80 -11.22 -1.56
CA CYS A 55 4.63 -10.41 -1.26
C CYS A 55 5.04 -8.96 -1.06
N CYS A 56 4.41 -8.06 -1.80
CA CYS A 56 4.65 -6.63 -1.69
C CYS A 56 4.16 -6.08 -0.34
N ALA A 57 4.78 -4.99 0.13
CA ALA A 57 4.41 -4.35 1.39
C ALA A 57 2.93 -3.99 1.44
N GLU A 58 2.38 -3.48 0.35
CA GLU A 58 0.97 -3.08 0.26
C GLU A 58 0.06 -4.29 0.49
N ARG A 59 0.40 -5.45 -0.08
CA ARG A 59 -0.40 -6.66 0.11
C ARG A 59 -0.27 -7.19 1.54
N VAL A 60 0.92 -7.15 2.12
CA VAL A 60 1.10 -7.57 3.53
C VAL A 60 0.22 -6.70 4.43
N ALA A 61 0.26 -5.38 4.24
CA ALA A 61 -0.56 -4.46 5.03
C ALA A 61 -2.06 -4.70 4.81
N LEU A 62 -2.47 -4.86 3.55
CA LEU A 62 -3.87 -5.06 3.21
C LEU A 62 -4.41 -6.36 3.80
N PHE A 63 -3.69 -7.47 3.63
CA PHE A 63 -4.12 -8.77 4.14
C PHE A 63 -4.14 -8.77 5.67
N ASN A 64 -3.17 -8.12 6.31
CA ASN A 64 -3.17 -7.94 7.75
C ASN A 64 -4.44 -7.19 8.21
N ALA A 65 -4.78 -6.12 7.53
CA ALA A 65 -5.97 -5.34 7.86
C ALA A 65 -7.26 -6.14 7.63
N LEU A 66 -7.41 -6.75 6.46
CA LEU A 66 -8.63 -7.48 6.09
C LEU A 66 -8.87 -8.67 7.01
N THR A 67 -7.82 -9.44 7.31
CA THR A 67 -7.97 -10.63 8.17
C THR A 67 -8.18 -10.29 9.64
N ASN A 68 -7.96 -9.04 10.01
CA ASN A 68 -8.30 -8.52 11.34
C ASN A 68 -9.61 -7.73 11.33
N GLY A 69 -10.42 -7.87 10.29
CA GLY A 69 -11.74 -7.25 10.22
C GLY A 69 -11.74 -5.76 9.92
N LYS A 70 -10.62 -5.21 9.47
CA LYS A 70 -10.54 -3.79 9.15
C LYS A 70 -11.00 -3.54 7.72
N LYS A 71 -11.66 -2.42 7.50
CA LYS A 71 -12.16 -2.00 6.19
C LYS A 71 -12.32 -0.47 6.19
N ASP A 72 -12.91 0.08 5.14
CA ASP A 72 -13.13 1.52 5.01
C ASP A 72 -11.82 2.29 5.06
N PHE A 73 -10.90 1.90 4.19
CA PHE A 73 -9.59 2.54 4.08
C PHE A 73 -9.73 3.91 3.41
N VAL A 74 -9.20 4.94 4.05
CA VAL A 74 -9.22 6.32 3.52
C VAL A 74 -7.91 6.72 2.90
N ALA A 75 -6.80 6.04 3.26
CA ALA A 75 -5.48 6.35 2.70
C ALA A 75 -4.55 5.16 2.79
N LEU A 76 -3.56 5.15 1.90
CA LEU A 76 -2.44 4.21 1.89
C LEU A 76 -1.17 5.03 1.67
N ALA A 77 -0.15 4.82 2.49
CA ALA A 77 1.18 5.36 2.25
C ALA A 77 2.14 4.23 1.93
N VAL A 78 3.01 4.44 0.94
CA VAL A 78 4.03 3.48 0.54
C VAL A 78 5.37 4.20 0.47
N VAL A 79 6.37 3.66 1.15
CA VAL A 79 7.70 4.28 1.26
C VAL A 79 8.78 3.26 0.92
N ALA A 80 9.70 3.66 0.06
CA ALA A 80 10.90 2.89 -0.26
C ALA A 80 11.99 3.86 -0.72
N ARG A 81 13.23 3.37 -0.79
CA ARG A 81 14.32 4.16 -1.34
C ARG A 81 14.24 4.11 -2.86
N ALA A 82 13.43 5.00 -3.41
CA ALA A 82 13.20 5.11 -4.85
C ALA A 82 12.91 6.58 -5.17
N PRO A 83 13.57 7.15 -6.20
CA PRO A 83 13.32 8.56 -6.56
C PRO A 83 11.84 8.81 -6.82
N GLY A 84 11.27 9.78 -6.12
CA GLY A 84 9.85 10.10 -6.23
C GLY A 84 8.90 9.15 -5.50
N GLY A 85 9.44 8.12 -4.84
CA GLY A 85 8.67 7.10 -4.13
C GLY A 85 8.33 5.91 -5.00
N PRO A 86 8.02 4.77 -4.38
CA PRO A 86 7.71 3.53 -5.09
C PRO A 86 6.26 3.54 -5.57
N MET A 87 6.05 3.16 -6.84
CA MET A 87 4.69 3.00 -7.34
C MET A 87 4.20 1.58 -7.03
N PRO A 88 2.95 1.40 -6.60
CA PRO A 88 2.39 0.07 -6.40
C PRO A 88 2.41 -0.73 -7.70
N CYS A 89 2.74 -2.03 -7.62
CA CYS A 89 2.72 -2.90 -8.80
C CYS A 89 1.28 -3.17 -9.26
N GLY A 90 1.13 -3.76 -10.44
CA GLY A 90 -0.19 -4.02 -11.00
C GLY A 90 -1.07 -4.91 -10.13
N ALA A 91 -0.49 -5.95 -9.50
CA ALA A 91 -1.22 -6.82 -8.60
C ALA A 91 -1.74 -6.05 -7.38
N CYS A 92 -0.92 -5.17 -6.80
CA CYS A 92 -1.35 -4.33 -5.69
C CYS A 92 -2.45 -3.37 -6.10
N ARG A 93 -2.35 -2.78 -7.30
CA ARG A 93 -3.38 -1.87 -7.82
C ARG A 93 -4.73 -2.57 -8.00
N GLN A 94 -4.71 -3.82 -8.45
CA GLN A 94 -5.94 -4.62 -8.58
C GLN A 94 -6.61 -4.80 -7.22
N LEU A 95 -5.83 -5.18 -6.21
CA LEU A 95 -6.37 -5.38 -4.86
C LEU A 95 -6.85 -4.06 -4.24
N LEU A 96 -6.16 -2.96 -4.50
CA LEU A 96 -6.61 -1.65 -4.05
C LEU A 96 -7.94 -1.27 -4.67
N ALA A 97 -8.13 -1.57 -5.96
CA ALA A 97 -9.39 -1.29 -6.65
C ALA A 97 -10.56 -2.07 -6.03
N GLU A 98 -10.31 -3.29 -5.57
CA GLU A 98 -11.36 -4.12 -4.96
C GLU A 98 -11.63 -3.75 -3.51
N TYR A 99 -10.59 -3.53 -2.70
CA TYR A 99 -10.73 -3.43 -1.25
C TYR A 99 -10.54 -2.02 -0.68
N ALA A 100 -9.93 -1.12 -1.45
CA ALA A 100 -9.68 0.25 -1.01
C ALA A 100 -9.90 1.26 -2.13
N PRO A 101 -11.05 1.19 -2.86
CA PRO A 101 -11.24 2.00 -4.07
C PRO A 101 -11.28 3.50 -3.80
N LYS A 102 -11.61 3.91 -2.59
CA LYS A 102 -11.74 5.33 -2.22
C LYS A 102 -10.52 5.87 -1.49
N ALA A 103 -9.48 5.06 -1.32
CA ALA A 103 -8.29 5.49 -0.60
C ALA A 103 -7.47 6.46 -1.45
N THR A 104 -6.88 7.45 -0.79
CA THR A 104 -5.83 8.28 -1.36
C THR A 104 -4.51 7.56 -1.18
N VAL A 105 -3.71 7.48 -2.25
CA VAL A 105 -2.42 6.79 -2.21
C VAL A 105 -1.31 7.82 -2.18
N TRP A 106 -0.47 7.76 -1.14
CA TRP A 106 0.69 8.62 -0.98
C TRP A 106 1.96 7.78 -1.11
N VAL A 107 2.86 8.21 -1.98
CA VAL A 107 4.16 7.55 -2.14
C VAL A 107 5.28 8.53 -1.86
N ALA A 108 6.32 8.07 -1.19
CA ALA A 108 7.46 8.90 -0.84
C ALA A 108 8.77 8.10 -0.89
N ASP A 109 9.84 8.79 -1.26
CA ASP A 109 11.20 8.28 -1.14
C ASP A 109 11.60 8.32 0.34
N SER A 110 12.18 7.24 0.84
CA SER A 110 12.60 7.16 2.25
C SER A 110 13.63 8.23 2.62
N ARG A 111 14.28 8.83 1.62
CA ARG A 111 15.27 9.89 1.82
C ARG A 111 14.66 11.29 1.82
N ALA A 112 13.37 11.41 1.50
CA ALA A 112 12.69 12.72 1.36
C ALA A 112 11.20 12.57 1.69
N LEU A 113 10.91 12.26 2.95
CA LEU A 113 9.55 11.92 3.40
C LEU A 113 8.57 13.10 3.32
N THR A 114 9.05 14.32 3.20
CA THR A 114 8.20 15.50 3.05
C THR A 114 7.78 15.74 1.61
N VAL A 115 8.39 15.07 0.64
CA VAL A 115 8.05 15.18 -0.78
C VAL A 115 7.18 13.99 -1.14
N VAL A 116 5.85 14.18 -1.08
CA VAL A 116 4.88 13.10 -1.23
C VAL A 116 4.14 13.28 -2.55
N ARG A 117 4.06 12.22 -3.34
CA ARG A 117 3.21 12.19 -4.54
C ARG A 117 1.89 11.54 -4.17
N GLU A 118 0.82 12.08 -4.73
CA GLU A 118 -0.54 11.67 -4.38
C GLU A 118 -1.29 11.16 -5.61
N PHE A 119 -2.01 10.06 -5.43
CA PHE A 119 -2.82 9.45 -6.48
C PHE A 119 -4.14 8.97 -5.91
N THR A 120 -5.16 8.90 -6.76
CA THR A 120 -6.36 8.11 -6.47
C THR A 120 -6.13 6.68 -6.96
N VAL A 121 -6.87 5.72 -6.41
CA VAL A 121 -6.80 4.33 -6.89
C VAL A 121 -7.29 4.25 -8.34
N ALA A 122 -8.31 5.02 -8.70
CA ALA A 122 -8.82 5.04 -10.07
C ALA A 122 -7.76 5.53 -11.08
N GLN A 123 -6.90 6.49 -10.69
CA GLN A 123 -5.80 6.93 -11.54
C GLN A 123 -4.77 5.83 -11.75
N LEU A 124 -4.57 4.97 -10.74
CA LEU A 124 -3.57 3.91 -10.79
C LEU A 124 -4.05 2.67 -11.56
N LEU A 125 -5.36 2.48 -11.67
CA LEU A 125 -5.94 1.35 -12.40
C LEU A 125 -7.25 1.75 -13.09
N PRO A 126 -7.17 2.50 -14.20
CA PRO A 126 -8.37 2.87 -14.95
C PRO A 126 -9.05 1.63 -15.53
N GLY A 127 -10.38 1.62 -15.55
CA GLY A 127 -11.14 0.52 -16.15
C GLY A 127 -10.92 -0.81 -15.45
N ALA A 128 -10.81 -0.80 -14.14
CA ALA A 128 -10.44 -1.99 -13.36
C ALA A 128 -11.50 -3.09 -13.48
N PHE A 129 -11.03 -4.35 -13.48
CA PHE A 129 -11.89 -5.52 -13.36
C PHE A 129 -12.23 -5.70 -11.88
N LEU A 130 -13.49 -5.48 -11.51
CA LEU A 130 -13.86 -5.44 -10.08
C LEU A 130 -14.60 -6.67 -9.59
N ALA A 131 -15.22 -7.42 -10.48
CA ALA A 131 -16.01 -8.58 -10.08
C ALA A 131 -16.15 -9.57 -11.25
N VAL A 132 -16.19 -10.84 -10.90
CA VAL A 132 -16.58 -11.88 -11.86
C VAL A 132 -18.08 -11.75 -12.10
N PRO A 133 -18.56 -11.74 -13.37
CA PRO A 133 -20.00 -11.70 -13.64
C PRO A 133 -20.71 -12.85 -12.93
N GLY A 134 -21.87 -12.55 -12.37
CA GLY A 134 -22.68 -13.57 -11.69
C GLY A 134 -23.34 -14.54 -12.65
N ASP A 135 -24.00 -15.56 -12.09
CA ASP A 135 -24.67 -16.61 -12.85
C ASP A 135 -26.13 -16.28 -13.13
N SER A 136 -26.46 -15.02 -13.23
CA SER A 136 -27.85 -14.59 -13.30
C SER A 136 -28.44 -14.57 -14.71
N ASP A 137 -27.64 -14.87 -15.70
CA ASP A 137 -28.17 -14.90 -17.09
C ASP A 137 -28.61 -16.33 -17.50
#